data_67d3a0905953a5b00f6dd48b8bf31422
#
_entry.id   67d3a0905953a5b00f6dd48b8bf31422
#
_cell.length_a   1.000
_cell.length_b   1.000
_cell.length_c   1.000
_cell.angle_alpha   90.00
_cell.angle_beta   90.00
_cell.angle_gamma   90.00
#
_symmetry.space_group_name_H-M   'P 1'
#
loop_
_entity.id
_entity.type
_entity.pdbx_description
1 polymer ?
#
loop_
_entity_poly.entity_id
_entity_poly.type
_entity_poly.pdbx_seq_one_letter_code
_entity_poly.pdbx_strand_id
1 'polypeptide(L)'
;MRLHYLDYGTAGRPAMLCVHGGAAHAHWFDFVAPGLGVDHHVLSIDQRGHGESAWAQPPDYAYGRFAADLNEVVEKLDLHDFVLIGHSMGGTIALTYAAAYPGRAAKLVVVDSTVHMNAERVAALREVGARQGSNYATRDEFIARFRLRPAGTVAAPEVMRHLARNSSRQHADGSWRHKFDRNVYATRETVDGLPCWNRISIPALLVKGALSERITPQIFAAVKARCPQVELTEVPASNHHVTLDNPAGFVRAVKAFLEKH
;
A
#
# COMPACT_ATOMS: atom_id res chain seq x y z
N MET A 1 -14.81 -9.50 -8.50
CA MET A 1 -15.17 -8.03 -8.50
C MET A 1 -14.33 -7.33 -9.56
N ARG A 2 -14.74 -6.14 -10.08
CA ARG A 2 -13.89 -5.38 -11.02
C ARG A 2 -12.81 -4.65 -10.22
N LEU A 3 -11.57 -4.93 -10.54
CA LEU A 3 -10.40 -4.23 -10.01
C LEU A 3 -9.69 -3.50 -11.16
N HIS A 4 -9.13 -2.33 -10.85
CA HIS A 4 -8.32 -1.52 -11.75
C HIS A 4 -6.86 -1.63 -11.33
N TYR A 5 -5.97 -1.56 -12.29
CA TYR A 5 -4.52 -1.45 -12.04
C TYR A 5 -3.86 -0.54 -13.07
N LEU A 6 -2.72 -0.02 -12.72
CA LEU A 6 -1.81 0.67 -13.61
C LEU A 6 -0.71 -0.30 -14.04
N ASP A 7 -0.47 -0.34 -15.33
CA ASP A 7 0.64 -1.06 -15.95
C ASP A 7 1.68 -0.04 -16.42
N TYR A 8 2.87 -0.09 -15.85
CA TYR A 8 3.95 0.82 -16.19
C TYR A 8 4.83 0.31 -17.34
N GLY A 9 4.38 -0.73 -18.03
CA GLY A 9 5.08 -1.30 -19.20
C GLY A 9 6.19 -2.27 -18.83
N THR A 10 7.08 -2.52 -19.81
CA THR A 10 8.19 -3.48 -19.70
C THR A 10 7.73 -4.96 -19.57
N ALA A 11 6.60 -5.31 -20.23
CA ALA A 11 6.14 -6.69 -20.31
C ALA A 11 7.27 -7.66 -20.76
N GLY A 12 7.30 -8.84 -20.18
CA GLY A 12 8.35 -9.86 -20.40
C GLY A 12 9.52 -9.79 -19.41
N ARG A 13 9.58 -8.75 -18.54
CA ARG A 13 10.48 -8.74 -17.38
C ARG A 13 9.82 -9.39 -16.17
N PRO A 14 10.59 -9.78 -15.13
CA PRO A 14 10.02 -10.28 -13.88
C PRO A 14 8.99 -9.30 -13.32
N ALA A 15 7.82 -9.81 -12.92
CA ALA A 15 6.73 -8.96 -12.46
C ALA A 15 6.99 -8.39 -11.06
N MET A 16 6.45 -7.18 -10.83
CA MET A 16 6.42 -6.52 -9.53
C MET A 16 5.01 -5.98 -9.28
N LEU A 17 4.33 -6.48 -8.26
CA LEU A 17 2.97 -6.06 -7.89
C LEU A 17 3.00 -5.15 -6.68
N CYS A 18 2.52 -3.92 -6.86
CA CYS A 18 2.50 -2.87 -5.85
C CYS A 18 1.08 -2.68 -5.27
N VAL A 19 0.99 -2.64 -3.93
CA VAL A 19 -0.26 -2.55 -3.16
C VAL A 19 -0.20 -1.32 -2.25
N HIS A 20 -1.06 -0.35 -2.50
CA HIS A 20 -1.07 0.96 -1.81
C HIS A 20 -1.65 0.90 -0.38
N GLY A 21 -1.50 1.98 0.38
CA GLY A 21 -2.05 2.16 1.73
C GLY A 21 -3.55 2.46 1.76
N GLY A 22 -4.11 2.58 2.96
CA GLY A 22 -5.52 2.98 3.15
C GLY A 22 -5.79 4.40 2.65
N ALA A 23 -6.93 4.61 2.01
CA ALA A 23 -7.36 5.87 1.36
C ALA A 23 -6.39 6.39 0.27
N ALA A 24 -5.49 5.54 -0.20
CA ALA A 24 -4.59 5.77 -1.33
C ALA A 24 -5.16 5.15 -2.62
N HIS A 25 -4.36 5.06 -3.66
CA HIS A 25 -4.70 4.45 -4.94
C HIS A 25 -3.42 4.06 -5.71
N ALA A 26 -3.55 3.39 -6.85
CA ALA A 26 -2.43 2.87 -7.64
C ALA A 26 -1.36 3.93 -7.96
N HIS A 27 -1.75 5.18 -8.23
CA HIS A 27 -0.82 6.29 -8.50
C HIS A 27 0.12 6.67 -7.32
N TRP A 28 0.03 6.01 -6.17
CA TRP A 28 1.01 6.13 -5.08
C TRP A 28 2.40 5.66 -5.46
N PHE A 29 2.48 4.84 -6.52
CA PHE A 29 3.74 4.28 -7.01
C PHE A 29 4.27 4.98 -8.27
N ASP A 30 3.59 6.00 -8.82
CA ASP A 30 3.99 6.72 -10.04
C ASP A 30 5.43 7.27 -9.96
N PHE A 31 5.87 7.69 -8.78
CA PHE A 31 7.18 8.30 -8.58
C PHE A 31 8.32 7.29 -8.38
N VAL A 32 8.00 6.02 -8.14
CA VAL A 32 8.98 4.95 -7.94
C VAL A 32 8.96 3.93 -9.08
N ALA A 33 7.82 3.78 -9.75
CA ALA A 33 7.65 2.83 -10.84
C ALA A 33 8.65 3.02 -12.00
N PRO A 34 8.99 4.25 -12.45
CA PRO A 34 10.01 4.42 -13.49
C PRO A 34 11.39 3.87 -13.09
N GLY A 35 11.78 4.04 -11.82
CA GLY A 35 13.06 3.53 -11.32
C GLY A 35 13.09 2.01 -11.15
N LEU A 36 11.99 1.42 -10.71
CA LEU A 36 11.82 -0.04 -10.56
C LEU A 36 11.61 -0.72 -11.92
N GLY A 37 10.91 -0.06 -12.84
CA GLY A 37 10.58 -0.56 -14.17
C GLY A 37 11.79 -0.71 -15.12
N VAL A 38 12.98 -0.25 -14.71
CA VAL A 38 14.21 -0.52 -15.47
C VAL A 38 14.48 -2.01 -15.58
N ASP A 39 14.17 -2.79 -14.51
CA ASP A 39 14.50 -4.20 -14.43
C ASP A 39 13.26 -5.10 -14.26
N HIS A 40 12.09 -4.52 -14.00
CA HIS A 40 10.85 -5.24 -13.70
C HIS A 40 9.66 -4.74 -14.50
N HIS A 41 8.67 -5.61 -14.72
CA HIS A 41 7.34 -5.22 -15.16
C HIS A 41 6.53 -4.79 -13.93
N VAL A 42 6.37 -3.48 -13.74
CA VAL A 42 5.73 -2.92 -12.55
C VAL A 42 4.24 -2.74 -12.78
N LEU A 43 3.45 -3.32 -11.89
CA LEU A 43 2.00 -3.22 -11.83
C LEU A 43 1.60 -2.61 -10.49
N SER A 44 0.65 -1.67 -10.47
CA SER A 44 0.10 -1.10 -9.24
C SER A 44 -1.40 -1.22 -9.23
N ILE A 45 -1.97 -1.90 -8.23
CA ILE A 45 -3.40 -2.19 -8.15
C ILE A 45 -4.13 -1.13 -7.34
N ASP A 46 -5.32 -0.72 -7.82
CA ASP A 46 -6.34 -0.09 -6.98
C ASP A 46 -7.07 -1.19 -6.21
N GLN A 47 -6.94 -1.22 -4.91
CA GLN A 47 -7.60 -2.20 -4.06
C GLN A 47 -9.11 -1.98 -4.03
N ARG A 48 -9.91 -3.02 -3.68
CA ARG A 48 -11.36 -2.84 -3.44
C ARG A 48 -11.65 -1.60 -2.61
N GLY A 49 -12.66 -0.82 -2.97
CA GLY A 49 -13.05 0.40 -2.27
C GLY A 49 -12.13 1.59 -2.51
N HIS A 50 -11.14 1.49 -3.41
CA HIS A 50 -10.19 2.57 -3.69
C HIS A 50 -10.07 2.84 -5.20
N GLY A 51 -9.65 4.05 -5.54
CA GLY A 51 -9.32 4.46 -6.90
C GLY A 51 -10.46 4.21 -7.90
N GLU A 52 -10.15 3.53 -8.99
CA GLU A 52 -11.12 3.14 -10.03
C GLU A 52 -11.67 1.73 -9.84
N SER A 53 -11.26 1.02 -8.77
CA SER A 53 -11.80 -0.29 -8.42
C SER A 53 -13.21 -0.21 -7.84
N ALA A 54 -13.97 -1.30 -7.96
CA ALA A 54 -15.31 -1.40 -7.42
C ALA A 54 -15.32 -1.34 -5.89
N TRP A 55 -16.41 -0.84 -5.33
CA TRP A 55 -16.71 -0.84 -3.91
C TRP A 55 -17.48 -2.12 -3.56
N ALA A 56 -17.20 -2.71 -2.40
CA ALA A 56 -17.88 -3.92 -1.95
C ALA A 56 -19.33 -3.62 -1.52
N GLN A 57 -20.27 -4.43 -2.01
CA GLN A 57 -21.70 -4.36 -1.66
C GLN A 57 -22.21 -5.77 -1.33
N PRO A 58 -22.54 -6.08 -0.08
CA PRO A 58 -22.35 -5.24 1.14
C PRO A 58 -20.87 -4.95 1.44
N PRO A 59 -20.57 -3.94 2.28
CA PRO A 59 -19.18 -3.62 2.63
C PRO A 59 -18.47 -4.82 3.28
N ASP A 60 -17.38 -5.26 2.66
CA ASP A 60 -16.52 -6.34 3.14
C ASP A 60 -15.05 -5.99 2.85
N TYR A 61 -14.38 -5.47 3.87
CA TYR A 61 -13.02 -4.94 3.82
C TYR A 61 -12.08 -5.60 4.83
N ALA A 62 -12.32 -6.89 5.14
CA ALA A 62 -11.41 -7.71 5.92
C ALA A 62 -10.09 -7.94 5.17
N TYR A 63 -8.97 -8.04 5.89
CA TYR A 63 -7.65 -8.25 5.27
C TYR A 63 -7.59 -9.53 4.41
N GLY A 64 -8.26 -10.60 4.83
CA GLY A 64 -8.37 -11.82 4.05
C GLY A 64 -9.09 -11.63 2.70
N ARG A 65 -10.04 -10.70 2.62
CA ARG A 65 -10.73 -10.37 1.37
C ARG A 65 -9.84 -9.60 0.40
N PHE A 66 -9.04 -8.67 0.90
CA PHE A 66 -8.01 -8.01 0.09
C PHE A 66 -6.97 -9.01 -0.43
N ALA A 67 -6.53 -9.96 0.43
CA ALA A 67 -5.60 -10.99 0.01
C ALA A 67 -6.20 -11.93 -1.05
N ALA A 68 -7.49 -12.28 -0.94
CA ALA A 68 -8.18 -13.06 -1.97
C ALA A 68 -8.29 -12.31 -3.30
N ASP A 69 -8.56 -10.99 -3.27
CA ASP A 69 -8.54 -10.17 -4.50
C ASP A 69 -7.16 -10.16 -5.16
N LEU A 70 -6.09 -10.04 -4.37
CA LEU A 70 -4.73 -10.12 -4.91
C LEU A 70 -4.49 -11.48 -5.58
N ASN A 71 -4.98 -12.58 -4.98
CA ASN A 71 -4.84 -13.90 -5.59
C ASN A 71 -5.57 -13.99 -6.94
N GLU A 72 -6.80 -13.45 -7.03
CA GLU A 72 -7.51 -13.39 -8.32
C GLU A 72 -6.76 -12.55 -9.37
N VAL A 73 -6.11 -11.44 -8.97
CA VAL A 73 -5.29 -10.63 -9.88
C VAL A 73 -4.07 -11.41 -10.34
N VAL A 74 -3.36 -12.05 -9.42
CA VAL A 74 -2.16 -12.87 -9.71
C VAL A 74 -2.51 -14.00 -10.68
N GLU A 75 -3.64 -14.69 -10.48
CA GLU A 75 -4.11 -15.75 -11.37
C GLU A 75 -4.51 -15.23 -12.76
N LYS A 76 -5.28 -14.13 -12.82
CA LYS A 76 -5.77 -13.58 -14.09
C LYS A 76 -4.68 -12.95 -14.94
N LEU A 77 -3.64 -12.40 -14.31
CA LEU A 77 -2.47 -11.82 -15.00
C LEU A 77 -1.35 -12.82 -15.18
N ASP A 78 -1.55 -14.08 -14.77
CA ASP A 78 -0.59 -15.18 -14.85
C ASP A 78 0.78 -14.81 -14.24
N LEU A 79 0.76 -14.17 -13.06
CA LEU A 79 1.96 -13.73 -12.39
C LEU A 79 2.62 -14.88 -11.62
N HIS A 80 3.88 -15.15 -11.93
CA HIS A 80 4.71 -16.15 -11.27
C HIS A 80 6.00 -15.50 -10.76
N ASP A 81 6.52 -15.98 -9.63
CA ASP A 81 7.81 -15.56 -9.08
C ASP A 81 7.99 -14.04 -8.97
N PHE A 82 6.91 -13.33 -8.73
CA PHE A 82 6.88 -11.87 -8.71
C PHE A 82 7.34 -11.28 -7.37
N VAL A 83 7.77 -10.02 -7.41
CA VAL A 83 8.05 -9.22 -6.22
C VAL A 83 6.74 -8.59 -5.75
N LEU A 84 6.35 -8.84 -4.49
CA LEU A 84 5.18 -8.22 -3.88
C LEU A 84 5.60 -7.05 -2.98
N ILE A 85 5.14 -5.84 -3.30
CA ILE A 85 5.42 -4.63 -2.53
C ILE A 85 4.12 -4.10 -1.93
N GLY A 86 4.08 -3.90 -0.61
CA GLY A 86 2.91 -3.31 0.05
C GLY A 86 3.28 -2.15 0.96
N HIS A 87 2.59 -1.01 0.81
CA HIS A 87 2.77 0.16 1.68
C HIS A 87 1.65 0.27 2.71
N SER A 88 1.99 0.51 3.99
CA SER A 88 1.02 0.77 5.07
C SER A 88 -0.03 -0.36 5.17
N MET A 89 -1.33 -0.07 4.99
CA MET A 89 -2.39 -1.08 4.91
C MET A 89 -2.08 -2.15 3.85
N GLY A 90 -1.57 -1.73 2.68
CA GLY A 90 -1.13 -2.64 1.63
C GLY A 90 0.01 -3.55 2.06
N GLY A 91 0.88 -3.10 2.97
CA GLY A 91 1.93 -3.93 3.58
C GLY A 91 1.36 -5.07 4.43
N THR A 92 0.33 -4.77 5.24
CA THR A 92 -0.39 -5.81 5.99
C THR A 92 -1.11 -6.78 5.05
N ILE A 93 -1.71 -6.27 3.97
CA ILE A 93 -2.39 -7.10 2.96
C ILE A 93 -1.39 -7.98 2.22
N ALA A 94 -0.25 -7.43 1.79
CA ALA A 94 0.82 -8.19 1.13
C ALA A 94 1.38 -9.30 2.03
N LEU A 95 1.61 -9.02 3.30
CA LEU A 95 2.01 -10.01 4.30
C LEU A 95 0.94 -11.10 4.48
N THR A 96 -0.34 -10.71 4.60
CA THR A 96 -1.47 -11.65 4.72
C THR A 96 -1.55 -12.54 3.47
N TYR A 97 -1.38 -11.96 2.29
CA TYR A 97 -1.35 -12.69 1.03
C TYR A 97 -0.20 -13.69 0.99
N ALA A 98 1.04 -13.25 1.23
CA ALA A 98 2.21 -14.12 1.18
C ALA A 98 2.13 -15.29 2.18
N ALA A 99 1.51 -15.05 3.36
CA ALA A 99 1.28 -16.10 4.35
C ALA A 99 0.14 -17.06 3.96
N ALA A 100 -0.89 -16.59 3.25
CA ALA A 100 -2.04 -17.41 2.83
C ALA A 100 -1.77 -18.22 1.55
N TYR A 101 -0.94 -17.68 0.66
CA TYR A 101 -0.62 -18.26 -0.65
C TYR A 101 0.90 -18.44 -0.82
N PRO A 102 1.54 -19.35 -0.04
CA PRO A 102 2.97 -19.57 -0.10
C PRO A 102 3.41 -20.07 -1.49
N GLY A 103 4.61 -19.65 -1.93
CA GLY A 103 5.18 -20.02 -3.22
C GLY A 103 4.64 -19.25 -4.43
N ARG A 104 3.73 -18.27 -4.24
CA ARG A 104 3.25 -17.44 -5.35
C ARG A 104 4.17 -16.23 -5.60
N ALA A 105 4.55 -15.51 -4.58
CA ALA A 105 5.54 -14.44 -4.67
C ALA A 105 6.96 -14.97 -4.41
N ALA A 106 7.95 -14.46 -5.13
CA ALA A 106 9.35 -14.79 -4.92
C ALA A 106 9.99 -13.93 -3.81
N LYS A 107 9.56 -12.70 -3.66
CA LYS A 107 10.10 -11.77 -2.65
C LYS A 107 8.98 -10.87 -2.10
N LEU A 108 9.12 -10.47 -0.84
CA LEU A 108 8.16 -9.59 -0.15
C LEU A 108 8.83 -8.31 0.34
N VAL A 109 8.26 -7.16 0.01
CA VAL A 109 8.68 -5.84 0.52
C VAL A 109 7.52 -5.19 1.26
N VAL A 110 7.67 -5.00 2.56
CA VAL A 110 6.68 -4.38 3.45
C VAL A 110 7.14 -2.98 3.80
N VAL A 111 6.41 -1.96 3.36
CA VAL A 111 6.82 -0.55 3.45
C VAL A 111 6.03 0.14 4.55
N ASP A 112 6.72 0.51 5.60
CA ASP A 112 6.26 1.30 6.76
C ASP A 112 4.88 0.87 7.29
N SER A 113 4.69 -0.45 7.35
CA SER A 113 3.45 -1.08 7.80
C SER A 113 3.61 -1.58 9.23
N THR A 114 2.59 -1.32 10.05
CA THR A 114 2.52 -1.88 11.39
C THR A 114 2.12 -3.35 11.33
N VAL A 115 2.86 -4.19 12.02
CA VAL A 115 2.54 -5.62 12.16
C VAL A 115 1.35 -5.86 13.10
N HIS A 116 0.91 -4.82 13.83
CA HIS A 116 -0.17 -4.90 14.79
C HIS A 116 -1.04 -3.65 14.73
N MET A 117 -2.36 -3.84 14.80
CA MET A 117 -3.34 -2.75 14.92
C MET A 117 -4.25 -3.05 16.10
N ASN A 118 -4.05 -2.30 17.19
CA ASN A 118 -4.81 -2.45 18.42
C ASN A 118 -6.23 -1.86 18.32
N ALA A 119 -7.05 -2.13 19.34
CA ALA A 119 -8.43 -1.69 19.39
C ALA A 119 -8.59 -0.16 19.39
N GLU A 120 -7.71 0.57 20.05
CA GLU A 120 -7.74 2.05 20.11
C GLU A 120 -7.54 2.66 18.71
N ARG A 121 -6.53 2.19 17.98
CA ARG A 121 -6.27 2.63 16.62
C ARG A 121 -7.40 2.25 15.65
N VAL A 122 -7.99 1.08 15.82
CA VAL A 122 -9.17 0.66 15.05
C VAL A 122 -10.36 1.56 15.35
N ALA A 123 -10.63 1.88 16.63
CA ALA A 123 -11.70 2.80 17.00
C ALA A 123 -11.52 4.18 16.35
N ALA A 124 -10.32 4.75 16.39
CA ALA A 124 -10.02 6.03 15.73
C ALA A 124 -10.25 5.98 14.21
N LEU A 125 -9.89 4.88 13.55
CA LEU A 125 -10.16 4.71 12.11
C LEU A 125 -11.66 4.56 11.83
N ARG A 126 -12.39 3.81 12.66
CA ARG A 126 -13.85 3.67 12.52
C ARG A 126 -14.57 5.00 12.66
N GLU A 127 -14.17 5.85 13.59
CA GLU A 127 -14.70 7.20 13.69
C GLU A 127 -14.46 8.02 12.43
N VAL A 128 -13.24 7.96 11.87
CA VAL A 128 -12.93 8.60 10.59
C VAL A 128 -13.82 8.05 9.48
N GLY A 129 -14.03 6.74 9.42
CA GLY A 129 -14.91 6.08 8.45
C GLY A 129 -16.38 6.50 8.58
N ALA A 130 -16.88 6.59 9.81
CA ALA A 130 -18.27 6.93 10.10
C ALA A 130 -18.63 8.39 9.81
N ARG A 131 -17.63 9.31 9.78
CA ARG A 131 -17.90 10.73 9.46
C ARG A 131 -18.37 10.88 8.01
N GLN A 132 -19.26 11.80 7.75
CA GLN A 132 -19.64 12.16 6.38
C GLN A 132 -18.41 12.64 5.61
N GLY A 133 -18.24 12.14 4.38
CA GLY A 133 -17.17 12.59 3.48
C GLY A 133 -17.35 14.05 3.07
N SER A 134 -16.27 14.78 2.86
CA SER A 134 -16.33 16.14 2.35
C SER A 134 -16.72 16.15 0.88
N ASN A 135 -17.63 17.05 0.52
CA ASN A 135 -18.00 17.39 -0.84
C ASN A 135 -17.38 18.73 -1.20
N TYR A 136 -16.84 18.85 -2.39
CA TYR A 136 -16.21 20.08 -2.89
C TYR A 136 -16.92 20.53 -4.16
N ALA A 137 -17.11 21.82 -4.32
CA ALA A 137 -17.79 22.38 -5.49
C ALA A 137 -16.92 22.23 -6.76
N THR A 138 -15.60 22.29 -6.62
CA THR A 138 -14.67 22.18 -7.73
C THR A 138 -13.53 21.21 -7.42
N ARG A 139 -12.87 20.70 -8.49
CA ARG A 139 -11.67 19.88 -8.35
C ARG A 139 -10.53 20.66 -7.72
N ASP A 140 -10.40 21.93 -8.03
CA ASP A 140 -9.34 22.78 -7.48
C ASP A 140 -9.52 22.99 -5.97
N GLU A 141 -10.76 23.15 -5.49
CA GLU A 141 -11.05 23.18 -4.07
C GLU A 141 -10.66 21.87 -3.40
N PHE A 142 -10.98 20.72 -4.00
CA PHE A 142 -10.55 19.42 -3.50
C PHE A 142 -9.03 19.34 -3.41
N ILE A 143 -8.31 19.71 -4.47
CA ILE A 143 -6.83 19.68 -4.55
C ILE A 143 -6.21 20.56 -3.46
N ALA A 144 -6.73 21.77 -3.26
CA ALA A 144 -6.23 22.70 -2.24
C ALA A 144 -6.39 22.16 -0.81
N ARG A 145 -7.44 21.37 -0.57
CA ARG A 145 -7.76 20.79 0.73
C ARG A 145 -7.28 19.36 0.93
N PHE A 146 -6.71 18.75 -0.09
CA PHE A 146 -6.21 17.38 -0.01
C PHE A 146 -5.07 17.26 1.02
N ARG A 147 -5.14 16.25 1.87
CA ARG A 147 -4.11 15.95 2.89
C ARG A 147 -3.92 14.44 2.97
N LEU A 148 -2.67 14.01 3.13
CA LEU A 148 -2.34 12.61 3.38
C LEU A 148 -2.74 12.18 4.80
N ARG A 149 -2.95 10.90 4.98
CA ARG A 149 -3.19 10.27 6.28
C ARG A 149 -2.25 9.06 6.47
N PRO A 150 -1.46 9.03 7.55
CA PRO A 150 -1.27 10.12 8.52
C PRO A 150 -0.67 11.37 7.88
N ALA A 151 -0.79 12.52 8.54
CA ALA A 151 -0.05 13.72 8.20
C ALA A 151 1.45 13.51 8.44
N GLY A 152 2.31 14.43 7.98
CA GLY A 152 3.76 14.35 8.22
C GLY A 152 4.53 13.84 7.02
N THR A 153 4.09 14.15 5.81
CA THR A 153 4.89 13.96 4.58
C THR A 153 5.88 15.11 4.40
N VAL A 154 7.02 14.80 3.78
CA VAL A 154 8.00 15.77 3.26
C VAL A 154 7.99 15.81 1.72
N ALA A 155 7.00 15.15 1.12
CA ALA A 155 6.83 15.11 -0.34
C ALA A 155 6.64 16.53 -0.91
N ALA A 156 7.20 16.75 -2.09
CA ALA A 156 7.12 18.03 -2.80
C ALA A 156 5.67 18.41 -3.17
N PRO A 157 5.34 19.71 -3.25
CA PRO A 157 3.99 20.17 -3.55
C PRO A 157 3.41 19.64 -4.85
N GLU A 158 4.22 19.39 -5.86
CA GLU A 158 3.80 18.79 -7.15
C GLU A 158 3.37 17.34 -6.99
N VAL A 159 4.04 16.57 -6.14
CA VAL A 159 3.65 15.20 -5.77
C VAL A 159 2.27 15.23 -5.12
N MET A 160 2.06 16.14 -4.18
CA MET A 160 0.78 16.30 -3.49
C MET A 160 -0.35 16.70 -4.44
N ARG A 161 -0.09 17.61 -5.39
CA ARG A 161 -1.06 17.99 -6.43
C ARG A 161 -1.40 16.82 -7.37
N HIS A 162 -0.39 16.04 -7.76
CA HIS A 162 -0.57 14.85 -8.60
C HIS A 162 -1.48 13.83 -7.91
N LEU A 163 -1.18 13.50 -6.66
CA LEU A 163 -2.00 12.58 -5.88
C LEU A 163 -3.42 13.09 -5.68
N ALA A 164 -3.60 14.36 -5.34
CA ALA A 164 -4.91 14.96 -5.16
C ALA A 164 -5.77 14.85 -6.42
N ARG A 165 -5.19 15.10 -7.59
CA ARG A 165 -5.90 14.96 -8.89
C ARG A 165 -6.38 13.53 -9.10
N ASN A 166 -5.55 12.54 -8.81
CA ASN A 166 -5.89 11.13 -8.98
C ASN A 166 -6.78 10.57 -7.86
N SER A 167 -6.85 11.25 -6.70
CA SER A 167 -7.72 10.90 -5.57
C SER A 167 -9.16 11.39 -5.73
N SER A 168 -9.48 12.22 -6.73
CA SER A 168 -10.77 12.90 -6.86
C SER A 168 -11.60 12.39 -8.01
N ARG A 169 -12.93 12.31 -7.80
CA ARG A 169 -13.92 11.99 -8.82
C ARG A 169 -15.08 12.96 -8.75
N GLN A 170 -15.60 13.37 -9.91
CA GLN A 170 -16.85 14.10 -9.99
C GLN A 170 -18.03 13.13 -9.87
N HIS A 171 -18.99 13.47 -9.03
CA HIS A 171 -20.23 12.74 -8.86
C HIS A 171 -21.35 13.33 -9.73
N ALA A 172 -22.46 12.58 -9.87
CA ALA A 172 -23.59 13.00 -10.70
C ALA A 172 -24.25 14.31 -10.23
N ASP A 173 -24.11 14.67 -8.96
CA ASP A 173 -24.55 15.95 -8.38
C ASP A 173 -23.60 17.12 -8.65
N GLY A 174 -22.55 16.90 -9.46
CA GLY A 174 -21.52 17.88 -9.81
C GLY A 174 -20.42 18.05 -8.76
N SER A 175 -20.58 17.50 -7.55
CA SER A 175 -19.58 17.62 -6.49
C SER A 175 -18.35 16.75 -6.72
N TRP A 176 -17.21 17.17 -6.19
CA TRP A 176 -15.97 16.41 -6.20
C TRP A 176 -15.75 15.73 -4.84
N ARG A 177 -15.41 14.44 -4.87
CA ARG A 177 -15.20 13.61 -3.67
C ARG A 177 -13.99 12.70 -3.85
N HIS A 178 -13.52 12.15 -2.73
CA HIS A 178 -12.50 11.10 -2.76
C HIS A 178 -12.97 9.83 -3.46
N LYS A 179 -12.08 9.22 -4.25
CA LYS A 179 -12.23 7.86 -4.80
C LYS A 179 -11.96 6.80 -3.74
N PHE A 180 -12.62 6.89 -2.59
CA PHE A 180 -12.37 6.03 -1.46
C PHE A 180 -13.67 5.72 -0.72
N ASP A 181 -13.99 4.44 -0.59
CA ASP A 181 -15.12 3.98 0.21
C ASP A 181 -14.75 4.07 1.69
N ARG A 182 -15.45 4.94 2.40
CA ARG A 182 -15.22 5.17 3.83
C ARG A 182 -15.47 3.91 4.68
N ASN A 183 -16.26 2.95 4.17
CA ASN A 183 -16.48 1.67 4.83
C ASN A 183 -15.20 0.87 5.01
N VAL A 184 -14.16 1.10 4.20
CA VAL A 184 -12.82 0.52 4.44
C VAL A 184 -12.29 0.84 5.84
N TYR A 185 -12.63 2.03 6.36
CA TYR A 185 -12.30 2.42 7.73
C TYR A 185 -13.43 2.13 8.72
N ALA A 186 -14.69 2.36 8.33
CA ALA A 186 -15.84 2.15 9.22
C ALA A 186 -15.99 0.69 9.68
N THR A 187 -15.59 -0.27 8.83
CA THR A 187 -15.62 -1.71 9.16
C THR A 187 -14.26 -2.28 9.56
N ARG A 188 -13.26 -1.41 9.83
CA ARG A 188 -11.90 -1.86 10.18
C ARG A 188 -11.91 -2.75 11.42
N GLU A 189 -11.14 -3.83 11.36
CA GLU A 189 -10.94 -4.76 12.46
C GLU A 189 -9.52 -4.67 13.01
N THR A 190 -9.35 -5.14 14.25
CA THR A 190 -8.02 -5.35 14.83
C THR A 190 -7.26 -6.39 13.99
N VAL A 191 -5.97 -6.24 13.91
CA VAL A 191 -5.11 -7.22 13.25
C VAL A 191 -3.83 -7.42 14.05
N ASP A 192 -3.47 -8.68 14.23
CA ASP A 192 -2.13 -9.08 14.62
C ASP A 192 -1.48 -9.79 13.42
N GLY A 193 -0.53 -9.12 12.79
CA GLY A 193 0.21 -9.66 11.65
C GLY A 193 1.45 -10.48 12.06
N LEU A 194 1.82 -10.47 13.34
CA LEU A 194 3.00 -11.21 13.81
C LEU A 194 2.95 -12.71 13.46
N PRO A 195 1.82 -13.42 13.64
CA PRO A 195 1.74 -14.83 13.24
C PRO A 195 1.96 -15.08 11.74
N CYS A 196 1.63 -14.12 10.87
CA CYS A 196 1.86 -14.25 9.43
C CYS A 196 3.35 -14.38 9.12
N TRP A 197 4.24 -13.70 9.86
CA TRP A 197 5.68 -13.77 9.66
C TRP A 197 6.27 -15.16 9.86
N ASN A 198 5.66 -16.01 10.70
CA ASN A 198 6.08 -17.42 10.86
C ASN A 198 5.91 -18.25 9.56
N ARG A 199 5.10 -17.78 8.63
CA ARG A 199 4.77 -18.46 7.37
C ARG A 199 5.52 -17.90 6.17
N ILE A 200 6.34 -16.88 6.36
CA ILE A 200 7.14 -16.27 5.28
C ILE A 200 8.45 -17.03 5.16
N SER A 201 8.60 -17.78 4.09
CA SER A 201 9.82 -18.52 3.74
C SER A 201 10.68 -17.86 2.66
N ILE A 202 10.10 -16.87 1.96
CA ILE A 202 10.77 -16.11 0.91
C ILE A 202 11.62 -14.97 1.49
N PRO A 203 12.62 -14.44 0.74
CA PRO A 203 13.32 -13.22 1.12
C PRO A 203 12.33 -12.09 1.39
N ALA A 204 12.50 -11.38 2.50
CA ALA A 204 11.60 -10.33 2.92
C ALA A 204 12.35 -9.09 3.38
N LEU A 205 11.88 -7.91 2.97
CA LEU A 205 12.41 -6.60 3.36
C LEU A 205 11.34 -5.79 4.09
N LEU A 206 11.67 -5.28 5.26
CA LEU A 206 10.97 -4.17 5.89
C LEU A 206 11.63 -2.86 5.47
N VAL A 207 10.89 -1.96 4.86
CA VAL A 207 11.34 -0.59 4.56
C VAL A 207 10.68 0.36 5.53
N LYS A 208 11.47 1.17 6.22
CA LYS A 208 11.02 2.18 7.17
C LYS A 208 11.45 3.56 6.71
N GLY A 209 10.58 4.55 6.85
CA GLY A 209 11.01 5.95 6.77
C GLY A 209 11.83 6.32 8.02
N ALA A 210 13.00 6.95 7.84
CA ALA A 210 13.87 7.28 8.97
C ALA A 210 13.19 8.19 10.03
N LEU A 211 12.21 8.99 9.62
CA LEU A 211 11.40 9.86 10.48
C LEU A 211 10.11 9.19 10.98
N SER A 212 9.83 7.93 10.57
CA SER A 212 8.63 7.20 10.97
C SER A 212 8.88 6.44 12.28
N GLU A 213 7.89 6.48 13.17
CA GLU A 213 7.88 5.73 14.43
C GLU A 213 7.10 4.41 14.34
N ARG A 214 6.68 3.99 13.14
CA ARG A 214 5.80 2.81 12.98
C ARG A 214 6.52 1.50 13.19
N ILE A 215 7.76 1.39 12.76
CA ILE A 215 8.60 0.21 12.97
C ILE A 215 9.63 0.56 14.01
N THR A 216 9.33 0.23 15.27
CA THR A 216 10.27 0.40 16.37
C THR A 216 11.29 -0.75 16.41
N PRO A 217 12.44 -0.60 17.11
CA PRO A 217 13.36 -1.71 17.33
C PRO A 217 12.69 -2.95 17.94
N GLN A 218 11.74 -2.76 18.85
CA GLN A 218 10.99 -3.85 19.48
C GLN A 218 10.09 -4.59 18.46
N ILE A 219 9.40 -3.84 17.60
CA ILE A 219 8.58 -4.42 16.53
C ILE A 219 9.47 -5.21 15.57
N PHE A 220 10.60 -4.63 15.14
CA PHE A 220 11.52 -5.34 14.25
C PHE A 220 12.09 -6.60 14.90
N ALA A 221 12.50 -6.55 16.16
CA ALA A 221 12.97 -7.72 16.88
C ALA A 221 11.90 -8.83 16.96
N ALA A 222 10.63 -8.47 17.20
CA ALA A 222 9.52 -9.40 17.22
C ALA A 222 9.25 -10.07 15.86
N VAL A 223 9.42 -9.31 14.77
CA VAL A 223 9.33 -9.83 13.40
C VAL A 223 10.54 -10.72 13.09
N LYS A 224 11.75 -10.28 13.41
CA LYS A 224 13.00 -11.02 13.18
C LYS A 224 13.03 -12.37 13.88
N ALA A 225 12.46 -12.44 15.08
CA ALA A 225 12.32 -13.70 15.83
C ALA A 225 11.43 -14.74 15.13
N ARG A 226 10.49 -14.29 14.25
CA ARG A 226 9.55 -15.14 13.52
C ARG A 226 9.98 -15.41 12.08
N CYS A 227 10.69 -14.49 11.50
CA CYS A 227 11.17 -14.53 10.12
C CYS A 227 12.66 -14.14 10.12
N PRO A 228 13.58 -15.09 10.43
CA PRO A 228 15.02 -14.78 10.59
C PRO A 228 15.68 -14.18 9.34
N GLN A 229 15.14 -14.44 8.15
CA GLN A 229 15.65 -13.89 6.89
C GLN A 229 15.18 -12.46 6.60
N VAL A 230 14.23 -11.89 7.37
CA VAL A 230 13.78 -10.52 7.12
C VAL A 230 14.93 -9.52 7.32
N GLU A 231 15.06 -8.60 6.38
CA GLU A 231 15.99 -7.46 6.47
C GLU A 231 15.22 -6.17 6.82
N LEU A 232 15.92 -5.19 7.39
CA LEU A 232 15.38 -3.86 7.63
C LEU A 232 16.24 -2.83 6.91
N THR A 233 15.62 -1.93 6.17
CA THR A 233 16.29 -0.77 5.58
C THR A 233 15.54 0.51 5.95
N GLU A 234 16.28 1.53 6.40
CA GLU A 234 15.74 2.86 6.63
C GLU A 234 16.00 3.75 5.42
N VAL A 235 14.95 4.42 4.94
CA VAL A 235 15.07 5.41 3.88
C VAL A 235 15.19 6.80 4.51
N PRO A 236 16.31 7.52 4.28
CA PRO A 236 16.53 8.83 4.88
C PRO A 236 15.53 9.87 4.37
N ALA A 237 15.35 10.95 5.12
CA ALA A 237 14.48 12.06 4.79
C ALA A 237 13.07 11.61 4.35
N SER A 238 12.51 10.61 4.99
CA SER A 238 11.15 10.15 4.74
C SER A 238 10.43 9.78 6.02
N ASN A 239 9.13 10.05 6.06
CA ASN A 239 8.20 9.68 7.10
C ASN A 239 7.40 8.43 6.63
N HIS A 240 6.15 8.31 7.03
CA HIS A 240 5.29 7.18 6.67
C HIS A 240 5.12 6.96 5.16
N HIS A 241 5.07 8.02 4.38
CA HIS A 241 4.84 7.96 2.92
C HIS A 241 6.14 7.81 2.14
N VAL A 242 6.93 6.78 2.46
CA VAL A 242 8.31 6.57 1.97
C VAL A 242 8.43 6.68 0.46
N THR A 243 7.48 6.10 -0.30
CA THR A 243 7.45 6.13 -1.77
C THR A 243 7.23 7.53 -2.37
N LEU A 244 6.71 8.46 -1.57
CA LEU A 244 6.42 9.85 -1.94
C LEU A 244 7.48 10.82 -1.40
N ASP A 245 7.94 10.56 -0.18
CA ASP A 245 8.86 11.42 0.55
C ASP A 245 10.28 11.34 -0.02
N ASN A 246 10.74 10.14 -0.36
CA ASN A 246 12.05 9.92 -0.97
C ASN A 246 11.99 8.77 -1.98
N PRO A 247 11.39 9.00 -3.17
CA PRO A 247 11.26 7.97 -4.21
C PRO A 247 12.59 7.33 -4.62
N ALA A 248 13.63 8.15 -4.82
CA ALA A 248 14.95 7.68 -5.20
C ALA A 248 15.61 6.81 -4.12
N GLY A 249 15.46 7.19 -2.84
CA GLY A 249 15.93 6.42 -1.69
C GLY A 249 15.22 5.07 -1.58
N PHE A 250 13.90 5.08 -1.78
CA PHE A 250 13.09 3.86 -1.81
C PHE A 250 13.53 2.91 -2.94
N VAL A 251 13.68 3.42 -4.17
CA VAL A 251 14.12 2.62 -5.32
C VAL A 251 15.48 1.99 -5.06
N ARG A 252 16.46 2.76 -4.54
CA ARG A 252 17.78 2.21 -4.18
C ARG A 252 17.69 1.10 -3.13
N ALA A 253 16.89 1.29 -2.09
CA ALA A 253 16.70 0.30 -1.02
C ALA A 253 16.13 -1.03 -1.57
N VAL A 254 15.10 -0.93 -2.42
CA VAL A 254 14.47 -2.11 -3.04
C VAL A 254 15.46 -2.79 -3.99
N LYS A 255 16.13 -2.05 -4.88
CA LYS A 255 17.11 -2.63 -5.82
C LYS A 255 18.25 -3.35 -5.10
N ALA A 256 18.84 -2.74 -4.09
CA ALA A 256 19.91 -3.37 -3.30
C ALA A 256 19.47 -4.69 -2.63
N PHE A 257 18.21 -4.77 -2.19
CA PHE A 257 17.63 -6.01 -1.68
C PHE A 257 17.43 -7.05 -2.78
N LEU A 258 16.93 -6.65 -3.96
CA LEU A 258 16.65 -7.55 -5.08
C LEU A 258 17.93 -8.12 -5.70
N GLU A 259 19.01 -7.33 -5.76
CA GLU A 259 20.33 -7.75 -6.25
C GLU A 259 21.00 -8.80 -5.35
N LYS A 260 20.68 -8.81 -4.06
CA LYS A 260 21.23 -9.73 -3.07
C LYS A 260 20.52 -11.09 -3.06
N HIS A 261 19.30 -11.14 -3.51
CA HIS A 261 18.40 -12.29 -3.45
C HIS A 261 17.84 -12.66 -4.82
#